data_941f8ee9c5e7c640531991da5868f663
#
_entry.id   941f8ee9c5e7c640531991da5868f663
#
_cell.length_a   1.000
_cell.length_b   1.000
_cell.length_c   1.000
_cell.angle_alpha   90.00
_cell.angle_beta   90.00
_cell.angle_gamma   90.00
#
_symmetry.space_group_name_H-M   'P 1'
#
loop_
_entity.id
_entity.type
_entity.pdbx_description
1 polymer ?
#
loop_
_entity_poly.entity_id
_entity_poly.type
_entity_poly.pdbx_seq_one_letter_code
_entity_poly.pdbx_strand_id
1 'polypeptide(L)'
;MTSQTARTIAPERPAPQRPVSWLRVLAGLLAVFWGFLFYGLIDLLAFAQGPDFHASLLLSTGWGLLFLVLVAGPLVAVAVRPGTGATAAGQVAVAGMAVGVAAALSGSPRHLLVAGALLATAAVLAAVRPPTKAPARATWRTPWAPRLLVVLAAGPACAYAWTAARTTGSGTLTDDTWGLDHWPVQAAFPLAVLGVAALAAARPAGWQLPTCAVAVSAAWFGTVCWLEPDLVGSPGRGWATVVLTWSVAFVLAQLQPNRPAEGHMLIM
;
A
#
# COMPACT_ATOMS: atom_id res chain seq x y z
N MET A 1 21.70 40.43 53.07
CA MET A 1 22.05 40.63 51.65
C MET A 1 22.45 39.28 51.09
N THR A 2 21.49 38.56 50.46
CA THR A 2 21.69 37.25 49.84
C THR A 2 21.91 37.42 48.35
N SER A 3 23.14 37.21 47.90
CA SER A 3 23.55 37.27 46.47
C SER A 3 22.98 36.03 45.72
N GLN A 4 21.96 36.21 44.90
CA GLN A 4 21.48 35.21 43.93
C GLN A 4 22.44 35.14 42.76
N THR A 5 23.25 34.10 42.69
CA THR A 5 24.07 33.75 41.55
C THR A 5 23.18 33.31 40.39
N ALA A 6 22.95 34.14 39.41
CA ALA A 6 22.24 33.81 38.17
C ALA A 6 23.04 32.69 37.42
N ARG A 7 22.53 31.47 37.40
CA ARG A 7 23.02 30.37 36.58
C ARG A 7 22.73 30.74 35.12
N THR A 8 23.71 31.13 34.36
CA THR A 8 23.64 31.26 32.91
C THR A 8 23.45 29.85 32.32
N ILE A 9 22.24 29.49 31.89
CA ILE A 9 21.97 28.26 31.16
C ILE A 9 22.59 28.42 29.78
N ALA A 10 23.70 27.71 29.51
CA ALA A 10 24.29 27.67 28.20
C ALA A 10 23.27 27.16 27.17
N PRO A 11 23.14 27.75 25.99
CA PRO A 11 22.21 27.30 24.96
C PRO A 11 22.60 25.88 24.54
N GLU A 12 21.65 24.96 24.68
CA GLU A 12 21.76 23.55 24.26
C GLU A 12 22.08 23.53 22.76
N ARG A 13 23.25 23.00 22.37
CA ARG A 13 23.61 22.85 20.96
C ARG A 13 22.58 21.95 20.29
N PRO A 14 21.92 22.40 19.21
CA PRO A 14 20.97 21.56 18.49
C PRO A 14 21.69 20.29 18.01
N ALA A 15 21.12 19.13 18.31
CA ALA A 15 21.63 17.85 17.86
C ALA A 15 21.81 17.85 16.33
N PRO A 16 22.91 17.26 15.80
CA PRO A 16 23.16 17.25 14.37
C PRO A 16 22.00 16.61 13.64
N GLN A 17 21.24 17.41 12.90
CA GLN A 17 20.14 16.93 12.07
C GLN A 17 20.76 16.09 10.96
N ARG A 18 20.52 14.77 10.98
CA ARG A 18 20.91 13.90 9.86
C ARG A 18 20.33 14.49 8.58
N PRO A 19 21.15 14.68 7.55
CA PRO A 19 20.71 15.40 6.36
C PRO A 19 19.51 14.65 5.73
N VAL A 20 18.38 15.31 5.64
CA VAL A 20 17.12 14.86 5.01
C VAL A 20 17.35 14.34 3.58
N SER A 21 18.49 14.72 2.97
CA SER A 21 18.94 14.29 1.65
C SER A 21 19.10 12.78 1.51
N TRP A 22 19.66 12.08 2.49
CA TRP A 22 19.89 10.63 2.41
C TRP A 22 18.59 9.82 2.32
N LEU A 23 17.60 10.17 3.13
CA LEU A 23 16.29 9.49 3.09
C LEU A 23 15.63 9.69 1.73
N ARG A 24 15.74 10.89 1.14
CA ARG A 24 15.19 11.18 -0.20
C ARG A 24 15.85 10.34 -1.28
N VAL A 25 17.19 10.31 -1.30
CA VAL A 25 17.95 9.53 -2.27
C VAL A 25 17.64 8.05 -2.15
N LEU A 26 17.70 7.52 -0.92
CA LEU A 26 17.40 6.12 -0.66
C LEU A 26 15.98 5.75 -1.11
N ALA A 27 14.99 6.56 -0.73
CA ALA A 27 13.60 6.32 -1.12
C ALA A 27 13.41 6.43 -2.65
N GLY A 28 14.09 7.36 -3.30
CA GLY A 28 14.10 7.49 -4.76
C GLY A 28 14.70 6.25 -5.45
N LEU A 29 15.86 5.78 -4.99
CA LEU A 29 16.49 4.58 -5.53
C LEU A 29 15.61 3.32 -5.34
N LEU A 30 15.02 3.16 -4.16
CA LEU A 30 14.08 2.07 -3.89
C LEU A 30 12.81 2.18 -4.74
N ALA A 31 12.31 3.40 -5.00
CA ALA A 31 11.17 3.61 -5.88
C ALA A 31 11.49 3.21 -7.33
N VAL A 32 12.67 3.56 -7.84
CA VAL A 32 13.13 3.13 -9.17
C VAL A 32 13.30 1.62 -9.22
N PHE A 33 13.87 1.02 -8.17
CA PHE A 33 14.03 -0.43 -8.10
C PHE A 33 12.68 -1.16 -8.19
N TRP A 34 11.75 -0.86 -7.29
CA TRP A 34 10.46 -1.55 -7.25
C TRP A 34 9.50 -1.17 -8.38
N GLY A 35 9.53 0.11 -8.78
CA GLY A 35 8.60 0.62 -9.80
C GLY A 35 9.05 0.33 -11.23
N PHE A 36 10.36 0.27 -11.50
CA PHE A 36 10.88 0.11 -12.85
C PHE A 36 11.69 -1.18 -13.01
N LEU A 37 12.77 -1.37 -12.22
CA LEU A 37 13.63 -2.54 -12.38
C LEU A 37 12.94 -3.85 -11.97
N PHE A 38 11.94 -3.79 -11.11
CA PHE A 38 11.09 -4.94 -10.75
C PHE A 38 9.82 -5.01 -11.60
N TYR A 39 9.84 -4.46 -12.81
CA TYR A 39 8.78 -4.50 -13.83
C TYR A 39 7.45 -3.83 -13.47
N GLY A 40 7.30 -3.15 -12.33
CA GLY A 40 6.03 -2.56 -11.92
C GLY A 40 5.39 -1.63 -12.96
N LEU A 41 6.19 -0.71 -13.55
CA LEU A 41 5.72 0.19 -14.60
C LEU A 41 5.48 -0.54 -15.93
N ILE A 42 6.38 -1.48 -16.28
CA ILE A 42 6.32 -2.23 -17.54
C ILE A 42 5.05 -3.07 -17.58
N ASP A 43 4.76 -3.79 -16.50
CA ASP A 43 3.58 -4.62 -16.39
C ASP A 43 2.28 -3.79 -16.36
N LEU A 44 2.30 -2.62 -15.71
CA LEU A 44 1.13 -1.74 -15.74
C LEU A 44 0.84 -1.19 -17.14
N LEU A 45 1.87 -1.07 -17.99
CA LEU A 45 1.74 -0.64 -19.38
C LEU A 45 1.53 -1.80 -20.34
N ALA A 46 1.33 -3.04 -19.88
CA ALA A 46 1.13 -4.22 -20.72
C ALA A 46 -0.03 -4.04 -21.71
N PHE A 47 -1.07 -3.28 -21.35
CA PHE A 47 -2.18 -2.95 -22.28
C PHE A 47 -1.72 -2.21 -23.56
N ALA A 48 -0.58 -1.53 -23.53
CA ALA A 48 -0.01 -0.82 -24.67
C ALA A 48 0.94 -1.69 -25.51
N GLN A 49 1.24 -2.93 -25.07
CA GLN A 49 2.24 -3.79 -25.71
C GLN A 49 1.69 -4.65 -26.86
N GLY A 50 0.39 -4.58 -27.12
CA GLY A 50 -0.22 -5.29 -28.24
C GLY A 50 -0.92 -6.60 -27.88
N PRO A 51 -1.49 -7.31 -28.88
CA PRO A 51 -2.38 -8.45 -28.65
C PRO A 51 -1.67 -9.68 -28.05
N ASP A 52 -0.37 -9.82 -28.20
CA ASP A 52 0.40 -10.96 -27.68
C ASP A 52 0.41 -11.00 -26.14
N PHE A 53 0.25 -9.85 -25.49
CA PHE A 53 0.20 -9.73 -24.03
C PHE A 53 -1.23 -9.70 -23.47
N HIS A 54 -2.24 -9.83 -24.32
CA HIS A 54 -3.62 -9.70 -23.91
C HIS A 54 -4.05 -10.79 -22.92
N ALA A 55 -3.61 -12.02 -23.10
CA ALA A 55 -3.97 -13.14 -22.21
C ALA A 55 -3.48 -12.95 -20.76
N SER A 56 -2.30 -12.33 -20.58
CA SER A 56 -1.69 -12.06 -19.27
C SER A 56 -2.01 -10.66 -18.71
N LEU A 57 -2.79 -9.84 -19.41
CA LEU A 57 -3.03 -8.43 -19.08
C LEU A 57 -3.50 -8.22 -17.63
N LEU A 58 -4.38 -9.08 -17.12
CA LEU A 58 -4.87 -8.92 -15.74
C LEU A 58 -3.81 -9.28 -14.70
N LEU A 59 -2.98 -10.30 -14.98
CA LEU A 59 -1.88 -10.70 -14.10
C LEU A 59 -0.80 -9.61 -14.06
N SER A 60 -0.44 -9.07 -15.22
CA SER A 60 0.47 -7.92 -15.34
C SER A 60 -0.11 -6.68 -14.65
N THR A 61 -1.43 -6.45 -14.76
CA THR A 61 -2.10 -5.37 -14.03
C THR A 61 -1.94 -5.51 -12.51
N GLY A 62 -2.17 -6.70 -11.96
CA GLY A 62 -2.00 -6.97 -10.53
C GLY A 62 -0.55 -6.74 -10.07
N TRP A 63 0.42 -7.23 -10.85
CA TRP A 63 1.85 -6.99 -10.61
C TRP A 63 2.18 -5.50 -10.64
N GLY A 64 1.82 -4.81 -11.70
CA GLY A 64 2.08 -3.38 -11.86
C GLY A 64 1.46 -2.54 -10.76
N LEU A 65 0.22 -2.78 -10.38
CA LEU A 65 -0.45 -2.06 -9.30
C LEU A 65 0.20 -2.33 -7.94
N LEU A 66 0.60 -3.57 -7.65
CA LEU A 66 1.28 -3.90 -6.41
C LEU A 66 2.62 -3.15 -6.31
N PHE A 67 3.50 -3.29 -7.31
CA PHE A 67 4.86 -2.77 -7.21
C PHE A 67 4.97 -1.29 -7.54
N LEU A 68 4.21 -0.77 -8.51
CA LEU A 68 4.26 0.65 -8.85
C LEU A 68 3.42 1.51 -7.88
N VAL A 69 2.15 1.12 -7.63
CA VAL A 69 1.24 1.98 -6.88
C VAL A 69 1.35 1.74 -5.36
N LEU A 70 1.31 0.46 -4.92
CA LEU A 70 1.30 0.17 -3.48
C LEU A 70 2.70 0.18 -2.86
N VAL A 71 3.78 -0.01 -3.64
CA VAL A 71 5.16 -0.04 -3.14
C VAL A 71 5.96 1.19 -3.58
N ALA A 72 6.14 1.42 -4.89
CA ALA A 72 6.95 2.54 -5.37
C ALA A 72 6.30 3.90 -5.11
N GLY A 73 4.97 4.01 -5.20
CA GLY A 73 4.23 5.23 -4.93
C GLY A 73 4.54 5.85 -3.56
N PRO A 74 4.43 5.11 -2.44
CA PRO A 74 4.83 5.62 -1.12
C PRO A 74 6.31 5.96 -1.01
N LEU A 75 7.21 5.25 -1.71
CA LEU A 75 8.64 5.58 -1.75
C LEU A 75 8.89 6.91 -2.46
N VAL A 76 8.22 7.16 -3.58
CA VAL A 76 8.23 8.47 -4.27
C VAL A 76 7.70 9.56 -3.33
N ALA A 77 6.62 9.29 -2.60
CA ALA A 77 6.09 10.26 -1.64
C ALA A 77 7.12 10.61 -0.55
N VAL A 78 7.90 9.65 -0.06
CA VAL A 78 9.00 9.90 0.90
C VAL A 78 10.13 10.69 0.26
N ALA A 79 10.51 10.38 -0.99
CA ALA A 79 11.55 11.13 -1.70
C ALA A 79 11.18 12.60 -1.87
N VAL A 80 9.91 12.91 -2.11
CA VAL A 80 9.40 14.28 -2.24
C VAL A 80 9.14 14.91 -0.88
N ARG A 81 8.48 14.18 0.04
CA ARG A 81 8.02 14.63 1.35
C ARG A 81 8.45 13.66 2.45
N PRO A 82 9.66 13.78 3.01
CA PRO A 82 10.21 12.84 4.01
C PRO A 82 9.33 12.63 5.26
N GLY A 83 8.47 13.59 5.58
CA GLY A 83 7.52 13.49 6.70
C GLY A 83 6.49 12.35 6.56
N THR A 84 6.30 11.78 5.37
CA THR A 84 5.40 10.65 5.11
C THR A 84 6.04 9.29 5.43
N GLY A 85 7.31 9.25 5.81
CA GLY A 85 8.10 8.02 5.92
C GLY A 85 7.50 6.93 6.81
N ALA A 86 6.82 7.28 7.91
CA ALA A 86 6.20 6.29 8.78
C ALA A 86 5.04 5.54 8.10
N THR A 87 4.14 6.28 7.44
CA THR A 87 2.99 5.72 6.73
C THR A 87 3.43 4.94 5.49
N ALA A 88 4.44 5.46 4.77
CA ALA A 88 5.04 4.77 3.63
C ALA A 88 5.68 3.44 4.03
N ALA A 89 6.48 3.41 5.11
CA ALA A 89 7.06 2.18 5.63
C ALA A 89 5.98 1.17 6.03
N GLY A 90 4.91 1.63 6.69
CA GLY A 90 3.76 0.79 7.02
C GLY A 90 3.07 0.21 5.78
N GLN A 91 2.89 1.02 4.73
CA GLN A 91 2.28 0.57 3.47
C GLN A 91 3.14 -0.48 2.76
N VAL A 92 4.46 -0.26 2.65
CA VAL A 92 5.39 -1.25 2.07
C VAL A 92 5.44 -2.53 2.89
N ALA A 93 5.41 -2.43 4.24
CA ALA A 93 5.35 -3.61 5.11
C ALA A 93 4.07 -4.42 4.88
N VAL A 94 2.92 -3.76 4.73
CA VAL A 94 1.64 -4.43 4.41
C VAL A 94 1.73 -5.15 3.06
N ALA A 95 2.30 -4.53 2.03
CA ALA A 95 2.52 -5.17 0.74
C ALA A 95 3.44 -6.40 0.87
N GLY A 96 4.56 -6.28 1.61
CA GLY A 96 5.46 -7.39 1.88
C GLY A 96 4.78 -8.56 2.63
N MET A 97 3.95 -8.26 3.63
CA MET A 97 3.18 -9.31 4.34
C MET A 97 2.16 -9.98 3.41
N ALA A 98 1.47 -9.22 2.57
CA ALA A 98 0.51 -9.76 1.60
C ALA A 98 1.20 -10.71 0.60
N VAL A 99 2.37 -10.33 0.07
CA VAL A 99 3.19 -11.20 -0.79
C VAL A 99 3.64 -12.45 -0.04
N GLY A 100 4.06 -12.31 1.23
CA GLY A 100 4.46 -13.45 2.07
C GLY A 100 3.31 -14.45 2.31
N VAL A 101 2.11 -13.95 2.62
CA VAL A 101 0.91 -14.79 2.78
C VAL A 101 0.56 -15.49 1.47
N ALA A 102 0.53 -14.77 0.36
CA ALA A 102 0.23 -15.35 -0.95
C ALA A 102 1.28 -16.38 -1.37
N ALA A 103 2.57 -16.11 -1.13
CA ALA A 103 3.66 -17.04 -1.40
C ALA A 103 3.54 -18.33 -0.58
N ALA A 104 3.15 -18.22 0.70
CA ALA A 104 2.90 -19.38 1.54
C ALA A 104 1.69 -20.21 1.07
N LEU A 105 0.60 -19.53 0.67
CA LEU A 105 -0.60 -20.18 0.14
C LEU A 105 -0.37 -20.90 -1.20
N SER A 106 0.47 -20.34 -2.05
CA SER A 106 0.82 -20.86 -3.37
C SER A 106 2.02 -21.84 -3.35
N GLY A 107 2.73 -21.97 -2.22
CA GLY A 107 3.93 -22.79 -2.12
C GLY A 107 5.12 -22.26 -2.93
N SER A 108 5.18 -20.94 -3.20
CA SER A 108 6.20 -20.33 -4.05
C SER A 108 7.38 -19.73 -3.26
N PRO A 109 8.53 -20.41 -3.16
CA PRO A 109 9.67 -19.91 -2.37
C PRO A 109 10.30 -18.63 -2.97
N ARG A 110 10.21 -18.44 -4.28
CA ARG A 110 10.74 -17.23 -4.94
C ARG A 110 10.03 -15.99 -4.43
N HIS A 111 8.71 -16.05 -4.25
CA HIS A 111 7.92 -14.91 -3.76
C HIS A 111 8.11 -14.67 -2.26
N LEU A 112 8.57 -15.67 -1.47
CA LEU A 112 9.03 -15.42 -0.09
C LEU A 112 10.26 -14.52 -0.04
N LEU A 113 11.19 -14.67 -1.01
CA LEU A 113 12.34 -13.77 -1.11
C LEU A 113 11.89 -12.33 -1.44
N VAL A 114 10.90 -12.18 -2.33
CA VAL A 114 10.32 -10.86 -2.65
C VAL A 114 9.66 -10.25 -1.42
N ALA A 115 8.88 -11.03 -0.67
CA ALA A 115 8.29 -10.60 0.60
C ALA A 115 9.34 -10.14 1.60
N GLY A 116 10.44 -10.92 1.75
CA GLY A 116 11.57 -10.56 2.61
C GLY A 116 12.23 -9.24 2.19
N ALA A 117 12.43 -9.03 0.89
CA ALA A 117 13.01 -7.79 0.35
C ALA A 117 12.10 -6.57 0.58
N LEU A 118 10.77 -6.73 0.44
CA LEU A 118 9.80 -5.67 0.76
C LEU A 118 9.81 -5.33 2.25
N LEU A 119 9.83 -6.35 3.12
CA LEU A 119 9.89 -6.14 4.57
C LEU A 119 11.22 -5.49 4.99
N ALA A 120 12.34 -5.87 4.36
CA ALA A 120 13.63 -5.22 4.57
C ALA A 120 13.59 -3.75 4.11
N THR A 121 12.97 -3.47 2.95
CA THR A 121 12.75 -2.10 2.47
C THR A 121 11.96 -1.28 3.49
N ALA A 122 10.88 -1.82 4.02
CA ALA A 122 10.07 -1.16 5.05
C ALA A 122 10.87 -0.92 6.34
N ALA A 123 11.65 -1.91 6.79
CA ALA A 123 12.49 -1.81 7.98
C ALA A 123 13.58 -0.74 7.83
N VAL A 124 14.25 -0.68 6.67
CA VAL A 124 15.25 0.34 6.37
C VAL A 124 14.62 1.74 6.40
N LEU A 125 13.46 1.94 5.76
CA LEU A 125 12.75 3.21 5.81
C LEU A 125 12.38 3.61 7.25
N ALA A 126 11.91 2.65 8.04
CA ALA A 126 11.56 2.89 9.44
C ALA A 126 12.78 3.25 10.29
N ALA A 127 13.95 2.66 10.02
CA ALA A 127 15.19 2.93 10.76
C ALA A 127 15.84 4.28 10.41
N VAL A 128 15.74 4.69 9.13
CA VAL A 128 16.40 5.90 8.62
C VAL A 128 15.55 7.17 8.83
N ARG A 129 14.24 7.02 9.07
CA ARG A 129 13.35 8.16 9.27
C ARG A 129 13.78 9.01 10.47
N PRO A 130 13.68 10.35 10.37
CA PRO A 130 13.91 11.21 11.53
C PRO A 130 12.84 10.94 12.61
N PRO A 131 13.21 11.04 13.91
CA PRO A 131 12.23 10.93 14.98
C PRO A 131 11.19 12.04 14.82
N THR A 132 9.98 11.66 14.45
CA THR A 132 8.86 12.60 14.43
C THR A 132 8.34 12.72 15.87
N LYS A 133 8.22 13.95 16.37
CA LYS A 133 7.44 14.19 17.59
C LYS A 133 6.07 13.55 17.35
N ALA A 134 5.74 12.55 18.15
CA ALA A 134 4.42 11.93 18.06
C ALA A 134 3.38 13.07 18.13
N PRO A 135 2.51 13.21 17.13
CA PRO A 135 1.45 14.21 17.24
C PRO A 135 0.71 13.90 18.54
N ALA A 136 0.47 14.94 19.36
CA ALA A 136 -0.34 14.78 20.56
C ALA A 136 -1.56 13.94 20.15
N ARG A 137 -1.81 12.86 20.88
CA ARG A 137 -2.93 11.94 20.58
C ARG A 137 -4.21 12.77 20.60
N ALA A 138 -4.55 13.31 19.44
CA ALA A 138 -5.86 13.92 19.29
C ALA A 138 -6.87 12.78 19.50
N THR A 139 -7.75 12.95 20.48
CA THR A 139 -8.83 12.01 20.82
C THR A 139 -9.95 12.05 19.76
N TRP A 140 -9.54 12.05 18.49
CA TRP A 140 -10.46 12.07 17.36
C TRP A 140 -11.04 10.67 17.19
N ARG A 141 -12.34 10.55 17.26
CA ARG A 141 -13.03 9.31 16.89
C ARG A 141 -12.84 9.10 15.40
N THR A 142 -12.03 8.10 15.05
CA THR A 142 -11.90 7.70 13.63
C THR A 142 -13.26 7.25 13.08
N PRO A 143 -13.66 7.69 11.88
CA PRO A 143 -14.93 7.32 11.30
C PRO A 143 -15.06 5.79 11.19
N TRP A 144 -16.20 5.26 11.48
CA TRP A 144 -16.48 3.82 11.43
C TRP A 144 -16.67 3.33 9.96
N ALA A 145 -17.15 4.22 9.07
CA ALA A 145 -17.50 3.85 7.71
C ALA A 145 -16.34 3.25 6.90
N PRO A 146 -15.11 3.82 6.88
CA PRO A 146 -13.98 3.19 6.19
C PRO A 146 -13.64 1.80 6.75
N ARG A 147 -13.77 1.61 8.07
CA ARG A 147 -13.51 0.31 8.71
C ARG A 147 -14.55 -0.73 8.30
N LEU A 148 -15.83 -0.34 8.25
CA LEU A 148 -16.89 -1.22 7.76
C LEU A 148 -16.62 -1.65 6.33
N LEU A 149 -16.23 -0.72 5.45
CA LEU A 149 -15.91 -1.05 4.05
C LEU A 149 -14.73 -2.03 3.94
N VAL A 150 -13.72 -1.91 4.81
CA VAL A 150 -12.61 -2.89 4.89
C VAL A 150 -13.13 -4.26 5.30
N VAL A 151 -13.97 -4.35 6.32
CA VAL A 151 -14.55 -5.62 6.79
C VAL A 151 -15.41 -6.27 5.72
N LEU A 152 -16.25 -5.49 5.02
CA LEU A 152 -17.08 -5.99 3.93
C LEU A 152 -16.26 -6.50 2.73
N ALA A 153 -15.11 -5.87 2.44
CA ALA A 153 -14.22 -6.31 1.37
C ALA A 153 -13.37 -7.54 1.73
N ALA A 154 -13.22 -7.86 3.02
CA ALA A 154 -12.30 -8.91 3.47
C ALA A 154 -12.66 -10.29 2.91
N GLY A 155 -13.94 -10.69 2.95
CA GLY A 155 -14.39 -11.97 2.43
C GLY A 155 -14.09 -12.15 0.94
N PRO A 156 -14.58 -11.27 0.07
CA PRO A 156 -14.30 -11.31 -1.36
C PRO A 156 -12.80 -11.26 -1.69
N ALA A 157 -12.03 -10.38 -1.04
CA ALA A 157 -10.58 -10.27 -1.27
C ALA A 157 -9.84 -11.55 -0.91
N CYS A 158 -10.16 -12.17 0.24
CA CYS A 158 -9.57 -13.44 0.65
C CYS A 158 -9.98 -14.59 -0.27
N ALA A 159 -11.25 -14.65 -0.71
CA ALA A 159 -11.72 -15.66 -1.64
C ALA A 159 -10.99 -15.56 -2.99
N TYR A 160 -10.86 -14.37 -3.54
CA TYR A 160 -10.11 -14.15 -4.78
C TYR A 160 -8.63 -14.49 -4.61
N ALA A 161 -7.99 -14.05 -3.52
CA ALA A 161 -6.59 -14.39 -3.22
C ALA A 161 -6.37 -15.89 -3.12
N TRP A 162 -7.30 -16.62 -2.48
CA TRP A 162 -7.24 -18.07 -2.38
C TRP A 162 -7.33 -18.74 -3.74
N THR A 163 -8.28 -18.36 -4.59
CA THR A 163 -8.41 -18.93 -5.94
C THR A 163 -7.18 -18.66 -6.78
N ALA A 164 -6.67 -17.43 -6.79
CA ALA A 164 -5.45 -17.06 -7.51
C ALA A 164 -4.22 -17.86 -7.01
N ALA A 165 -4.04 -18.01 -5.69
CA ALA A 165 -2.94 -18.79 -5.13
C ALA A 165 -2.99 -20.27 -5.53
N ARG A 166 -4.19 -20.85 -5.69
CA ARG A 166 -4.38 -22.24 -6.11
C ARG A 166 -4.15 -22.47 -7.59
N THR A 167 -4.17 -21.43 -8.40
CA THR A 167 -3.89 -21.49 -9.83
C THR A 167 -2.38 -21.53 -10.12
N THR A 168 -1.55 -21.19 -9.14
CA THR A 168 -0.08 -21.26 -9.24
C THR A 168 0.37 -22.66 -9.67
N GLY A 169 1.23 -22.73 -10.69
CA GLY A 169 1.78 -24.00 -11.17
C GLY A 169 0.80 -24.91 -11.89
N SER A 170 -0.45 -24.48 -12.14
CA SER A 170 -1.45 -25.31 -12.85
C SER A 170 -1.15 -25.52 -14.34
N GLY A 171 -0.16 -24.82 -14.89
CA GLY A 171 0.18 -24.90 -16.32
C GLY A 171 -0.90 -24.39 -17.27
N THR A 172 -1.99 -23.82 -16.73
CA THR A 172 -3.15 -23.34 -17.51
C THR A 172 -2.88 -22.07 -18.31
N LEU A 173 -1.79 -21.39 -18.01
CA LEU A 173 -1.24 -20.32 -18.83
C LEU A 173 0.22 -20.64 -19.09
N THR A 174 0.60 -20.75 -20.38
CA THR A 174 1.98 -20.56 -20.78
C THR A 174 2.38 -19.17 -20.28
N ASP A 175 3.37 -19.15 -19.42
CA ASP A 175 3.82 -17.93 -18.76
C ASP A 175 4.52 -17.02 -19.79
N ASP A 176 3.76 -16.21 -20.50
CA ASP A 176 4.27 -15.17 -21.40
C ASP A 176 5.02 -14.07 -20.64
N THR A 177 5.11 -14.19 -19.32
CA THR A 177 5.66 -13.23 -18.37
C THR A 177 7.12 -13.50 -18.01
N TRP A 178 7.95 -13.87 -18.98
CA TRP A 178 9.42 -14.05 -18.82
C TRP A 178 9.81 -15.16 -17.81
N GLY A 179 8.97 -16.15 -17.60
CA GLY A 179 9.19 -17.23 -16.63
C GLY A 179 8.97 -16.82 -15.17
N LEU A 180 8.34 -15.65 -14.92
CA LEU A 180 7.92 -15.22 -13.62
C LEU A 180 6.45 -15.62 -13.42
N ASP A 181 6.19 -16.47 -12.44
CA ASP A 181 4.82 -16.83 -12.07
C ASP A 181 4.12 -15.64 -11.43
N HIS A 182 3.15 -15.03 -12.12
CA HIS A 182 2.42 -13.86 -11.64
C HIS A 182 1.26 -14.22 -10.70
N TRP A 183 0.84 -15.49 -10.64
CA TRP A 183 -0.29 -15.90 -9.82
C TRP A 183 -0.12 -15.63 -8.31
N PRO A 184 1.06 -15.87 -7.68
CA PRO A 184 1.26 -15.51 -6.28
C PRO A 184 1.14 -14.01 -6.03
N VAL A 185 1.58 -13.16 -6.97
CA VAL A 185 1.44 -11.71 -6.87
C VAL A 185 -0.01 -11.30 -7.10
N GLN A 186 -0.70 -11.94 -8.05
CA GLN A 186 -2.13 -11.73 -8.25
C GLN A 186 -2.95 -12.09 -6.99
N ALA A 187 -2.56 -13.14 -6.26
CA ALA A 187 -3.14 -13.47 -4.96
C ALA A 187 -2.79 -12.44 -3.88
N ALA A 188 -1.56 -11.90 -3.90
CA ALA A 188 -1.11 -10.89 -2.95
C ALA A 188 -1.81 -9.55 -3.13
N PHE A 189 -2.15 -9.18 -4.37
CA PHE A 189 -2.70 -7.86 -4.71
C PHE A 189 -3.96 -7.50 -3.90
N PRO A 190 -5.06 -8.27 -3.89
CA PRO A 190 -6.25 -7.93 -3.10
C PRO A 190 -5.97 -7.92 -1.59
N LEU A 191 -5.08 -8.77 -1.08
CA LEU A 191 -4.66 -8.74 0.32
C LEU A 191 -3.90 -7.47 0.66
N ALA A 192 -3.02 -7.01 -0.24
CA ALA A 192 -2.29 -5.76 -0.10
C ALA A 192 -3.25 -4.56 -0.12
N VAL A 193 -4.18 -4.51 -1.09
CA VAL A 193 -5.21 -3.45 -1.15
C VAL A 193 -6.03 -3.41 0.13
N LEU A 194 -6.48 -4.56 0.63
CA LEU A 194 -7.25 -4.67 1.87
C LEU A 194 -6.44 -4.18 3.10
N GLY A 195 -5.19 -4.63 3.22
CA GLY A 195 -4.31 -4.24 4.33
C GLY A 195 -3.96 -2.74 4.29
N VAL A 196 -3.71 -2.18 3.09
CA VAL A 196 -3.45 -0.74 2.91
C VAL A 196 -4.74 0.07 3.16
N ALA A 197 -5.93 -0.45 2.81
CA ALA A 197 -7.20 0.16 3.16
C ALA A 197 -7.42 0.17 4.69
N ALA A 198 -7.05 -0.90 5.39
CA ALA A 198 -7.10 -0.96 6.86
C ALA A 198 -6.14 0.07 7.49
N LEU A 199 -4.92 0.19 6.94
CA LEU A 199 -3.96 1.22 7.35
C LEU A 199 -4.54 2.63 7.14
N ALA A 200 -5.14 2.91 5.99
CA ALA A 200 -5.79 4.19 5.69
C ALA A 200 -6.96 4.48 6.65
N ALA A 201 -7.80 3.46 6.93
CA ALA A 201 -8.94 3.57 7.84
C ALA A 201 -8.54 3.84 9.30
N ALA A 202 -7.30 3.48 9.69
CA ALA A 202 -6.74 3.83 11.00
C ALA A 202 -6.32 5.31 11.08
N ARG A 203 -6.30 6.03 9.97
CA ARG A 203 -5.95 7.46 9.84
C ARG A 203 -4.63 7.86 10.51
N PRO A 204 -3.50 7.19 10.22
CA PRO A 204 -2.19 7.67 10.67
C PRO A 204 -1.87 9.04 10.04
N ALA A 205 -0.84 9.72 10.54
CA ALA A 205 -0.35 10.94 9.86
C ALA A 205 0.00 10.62 8.40
N GLY A 206 -0.55 11.36 7.44
CA GLY A 206 -0.39 11.09 6.01
C GLY A 206 -1.31 9.98 5.44
N TRP A 207 -2.42 9.69 6.12
CA TRP A 207 -3.43 8.69 5.70
C TRP A 207 -3.96 8.87 4.26
N GLN A 208 -3.83 10.07 3.70
CA GLN A 208 -4.23 10.34 2.31
C GLN A 208 -3.42 9.49 1.31
N LEU A 209 -2.14 9.24 1.61
CA LEU A 209 -1.26 8.45 0.74
C LEU A 209 -1.80 7.01 0.55
N PRO A 210 -2.01 6.20 1.59
CA PRO A 210 -2.60 4.88 1.42
C PRO A 210 -4.02 4.93 0.87
N THR A 211 -4.82 5.97 1.16
CA THR A 211 -6.15 6.14 0.57
C THR A 211 -6.08 6.29 -0.94
N CYS A 212 -5.22 7.17 -1.45
CA CYS A 212 -5.03 7.35 -2.90
C CYS A 212 -4.51 6.06 -3.54
N ALA A 213 -3.56 5.37 -2.92
CA ALA A 213 -3.02 4.12 -3.45
C ALA A 213 -4.10 3.03 -3.58
N VAL A 214 -4.95 2.87 -2.56
CA VAL A 214 -6.10 1.95 -2.58
C VAL A 214 -7.10 2.33 -3.68
N ALA A 215 -7.48 3.61 -3.74
CA ALA A 215 -8.44 4.10 -4.71
C ALA A 215 -7.99 3.86 -6.15
N VAL A 216 -6.74 4.24 -6.47
CA VAL A 216 -6.16 4.03 -7.80
C VAL A 216 -6.07 2.54 -8.13
N SER A 217 -5.57 1.72 -7.19
CA SER A 217 -5.41 0.28 -7.42
C SER A 217 -6.75 -0.42 -7.65
N ALA A 218 -7.75 -0.16 -6.81
CA ALA A 218 -9.06 -0.78 -6.95
C ALA A 218 -9.81 -0.28 -8.19
N ALA A 219 -9.75 1.04 -8.48
CA ALA A 219 -10.39 1.59 -9.66
C ALA A 219 -9.77 1.06 -10.95
N TRP A 220 -8.44 1.02 -11.05
CA TRP A 220 -7.76 0.49 -12.24
C TRP A 220 -8.05 -0.99 -12.47
N PHE A 221 -7.88 -1.81 -11.43
CA PHE A 221 -8.19 -3.24 -11.49
C PHE A 221 -9.67 -3.49 -11.87
N GLY A 222 -10.58 -2.79 -11.22
CA GLY A 222 -12.00 -2.89 -11.55
C GLY A 222 -12.32 -2.46 -12.98
N THR A 223 -11.65 -1.44 -13.50
CA THR A 223 -11.82 -0.98 -14.90
C THR A 223 -11.34 -2.04 -15.88
N VAL A 224 -10.17 -2.64 -15.67
CA VAL A 224 -9.67 -3.72 -16.54
C VAL A 224 -10.63 -4.91 -16.52
N CYS A 225 -11.07 -5.37 -15.35
CA CYS A 225 -12.03 -6.47 -15.23
C CYS A 225 -13.41 -6.15 -15.84
N TRP A 226 -13.80 -4.88 -15.87
CA TRP A 226 -15.07 -4.45 -16.47
C TRP A 226 -15.00 -4.42 -17.99
N LEU A 227 -13.89 -3.92 -18.54
CA LEU A 227 -13.65 -3.85 -19.99
C LEU A 227 -13.42 -5.24 -20.55
N GLU A 228 -12.62 -6.06 -19.85
CA GLU A 228 -12.15 -7.36 -20.28
C GLU A 228 -12.56 -8.46 -19.28
N PRO A 229 -13.87 -8.80 -19.21
CA PRO A 229 -14.40 -9.71 -18.20
C PRO A 229 -13.96 -11.16 -18.37
N ASP A 230 -13.55 -11.54 -19.58
CA ASP A 230 -13.20 -12.90 -19.97
C ASP A 230 -11.70 -13.20 -19.82
N LEU A 231 -10.90 -12.22 -19.38
CA LEU A 231 -9.49 -12.44 -19.09
C LEU A 231 -9.31 -13.48 -17.99
N VAL A 232 -8.25 -14.24 -18.14
CA VAL A 232 -7.88 -15.25 -17.13
C VAL A 232 -7.63 -14.56 -15.78
N GLY A 233 -8.30 -15.06 -14.73
CA GLY A 233 -8.26 -14.46 -13.41
C GLY A 233 -9.24 -13.29 -13.21
N SER A 234 -10.01 -12.89 -14.23
CA SER A 234 -11.04 -11.87 -14.07
C SER A 234 -12.21 -12.40 -13.23
N PRO A 235 -12.67 -11.65 -12.24
CA PRO A 235 -13.87 -12.01 -11.50
C PRO A 235 -15.17 -11.68 -12.27
N GLY A 236 -15.06 -11.13 -13.48
CA GLY A 236 -16.17 -10.73 -14.35
C GLY A 236 -16.78 -9.37 -14.02
N ARG A 237 -17.67 -8.88 -14.91
CA ARG A 237 -18.25 -7.52 -14.84
C ARG A 237 -19.01 -7.23 -13.54
N GLY A 238 -19.71 -8.21 -12.99
CA GLY A 238 -20.47 -8.02 -11.76
C GLY A 238 -19.54 -7.64 -10.59
N TRP A 239 -18.50 -8.39 -10.37
CA TRP A 239 -17.50 -8.09 -9.33
C TRP A 239 -16.70 -6.84 -9.65
N ALA A 240 -16.37 -6.58 -10.92
CA ALA A 240 -15.71 -5.34 -11.34
C ALA A 240 -16.53 -4.11 -10.93
N THR A 241 -17.85 -4.13 -11.15
CA THR A 241 -18.75 -3.06 -10.70
C THR A 241 -18.75 -2.89 -9.19
N VAL A 242 -18.73 -3.99 -8.43
CA VAL A 242 -18.62 -3.95 -6.96
C VAL A 242 -17.30 -3.31 -6.53
N VAL A 243 -16.17 -3.68 -7.14
CA VAL A 243 -14.84 -3.11 -6.82
C VAL A 243 -14.78 -1.61 -7.14
N LEU A 244 -15.32 -1.19 -8.28
CA LEU A 244 -15.37 0.23 -8.67
C LEU A 244 -16.23 1.04 -7.69
N THR A 245 -17.41 0.54 -7.36
CA THR A 245 -18.32 1.18 -6.40
C THR A 245 -17.69 1.26 -5.01
N TRP A 246 -17.06 0.16 -4.57
CA TRP A 246 -16.34 0.13 -3.31
C TRP A 246 -15.19 1.14 -3.27
N SER A 247 -14.43 1.27 -4.35
CA SER A 247 -13.33 2.26 -4.44
C SER A 247 -13.83 3.68 -4.22
N VAL A 248 -14.91 4.07 -4.89
CA VAL A 248 -15.53 5.38 -4.72
C VAL A 248 -16.08 5.56 -3.31
N ALA A 249 -16.82 4.57 -2.80
CA ALA A 249 -17.39 4.60 -1.44
C ALA A 249 -16.28 4.72 -0.38
N PHE A 250 -15.15 4.03 -0.55
CA PHE A 250 -14.01 4.11 0.36
C PHE A 250 -13.41 5.52 0.42
N VAL A 251 -13.21 6.16 -0.73
CA VAL A 251 -12.73 7.55 -0.80
C VAL A 251 -13.71 8.50 -0.11
N LEU A 252 -14.99 8.41 -0.44
CA LEU A 252 -16.02 9.26 0.16
C LEU A 252 -16.10 9.07 1.69
N ALA A 253 -16.00 7.83 2.17
CA ALA A 253 -15.96 7.53 3.60
C ALA A 253 -14.70 8.12 4.29
N GLN A 254 -13.57 8.17 3.59
CA GLN A 254 -12.35 8.79 4.11
C GLN A 254 -12.45 10.33 4.17
N LEU A 255 -13.25 10.95 3.32
CA LEU A 255 -13.44 12.40 3.32
C LEU A 255 -14.39 12.89 4.44
N GLN A 256 -15.09 11.97 5.13
CA GLN A 256 -15.94 12.36 6.25
C GLN A 256 -15.12 13.06 7.34
N PRO A 257 -15.60 14.23 7.82
CA PRO A 257 -14.93 14.96 8.89
C PRO A 257 -14.91 14.13 10.17
N ASN A 258 -13.81 14.22 10.89
CA ASN A 258 -13.75 13.66 12.24
C ASN A 258 -14.75 14.42 13.13
N ARG A 259 -15.78 13.74 13.63
CA ARG A 259 -16.66 14.34 14.60
C ARG A 259 -15.89 14.54 15.90
N PRO A 260 -15.89 15.76 16.49
CA PRO A 260 -15.38 15.93 17.85
C PRO A 260 -16.17 14.99 18.75
N ALA A 261 -15.49 14.37 19.73
CA ALA A 261 -16.20 13.66 20.79
C ALA A 261 -17.08 14.73 21.49
N GLU A 262 -18.39 14.71 21.23
CA GLU A 262 -19.32 15.55 21.97
C GLU A 262 -19.10 15.21 23.43
N GLY A 263 -18.42 16.14 24.14
CA GLY A 263 -18.37 16.06 25.61
C GLY A 263 -19.80 16.02 26.07
N HIS A 264 -20.21 14.95 26.71
CA HIS A 264 -21.42 14.97 27.53
C HIS A 264 -21.24 16.12 28.52
N MET A 265 -21.72 17.29 28.14
CA MET A 265 -21.97 18.38 29.10
C MET A 265 -23.11 17.85 29.95
N LEU A 266 -22.76 17.06 30.98
CA LEU A 266 -23.67 16.77 32.11
C LEU A 266 -24.00 18.12 32.70
N ILE A 267 -25.17 18.65 32.33
CA ILE A 267 -25.82 19.72 33.03
C ILE A 267 -26.18 19.12 34.40
N MET A 268 -25.39 19.49 35.42
CA MET A 268 -25.77 19.35 36.81
C MET A 268 -26.63 20.55 37.21
#